data_9f4801f58e12e06e3195754e09909bf9
#
_entry.id   9f4801f58e12e06e3195754e09909bf9
#
_cell.length_a   1.000
_cell.length_b   1.000
_cell.length_c   1.000
_cell.angle_alpha   90.00
_cell.angle_beta   90.00
_cell.angle_gamma   90.00
#
_symmetry.space_group_name_H-M   'P 1'
#
loop_
_entity.id
_entity.type
_entity.pdbx_description
1 polymer ?
#
loop_
_entity_poly.entity_id
_entity_poly.type
_entity_poly.pdbx_seq_one_letter_code
_entity_poly.pdbx_strand_id
1 'polypeptide(L)'
;ILPVVDNLEKALEIENNDSEKFIEGVNLTLKRLKITLENEGIVKIEALDAEFNPSFMEAIAAIPAPEGKNQGVVLEIIEEGYMYHDRVLRPVKVIVSETSIDN
;
A
#
# COMPACT_ATOMS: atom_id res chain seq x y z
N ILE A 1 3.86 -10.24 11.52
CA ILE A 1 4.15 -8.83 11.77
C ILE A 1 3.36 -7.89 10.87
N LEU A 2 3.24 -8.25 9.59
CA LEU A 2 2.44 -7.42 8.69
C LEU A 2 0.97 -7.35 9.07
N PRO A 3 0.33 -8.45 9.51
CA PRO A 3 -1.04 -8.34 9.97
C PRO A 3 -1.21 -7.42 11.16
N VAL A 4 -0.20 -7.32 12.02
CA VAL A 4 -0.25 -6.40 13.15
C VAL A 4 -0.27 -4.96 12.66
N VAL A 5 0.55 -4.64 11.66
CA VAL A 5 0.57 -3.30 11.10
C VAL A 5 -0.78 -2.97 10.47
N ASP A 6 -1.36 -3.92 9.72
CA ASP A 6 -2.66 -3.71 9.09
C ASP A 6 -3.73 -3.45 10.14
N ASN A 7 -3.70 -4.20 11.23
CA ASN A 7 -4.70 -4.04 12.29
C ASN A 7 -4.57 -2.69 12.97
N LEU A 8 -3.35 -2.22 13.19
CA LEU A 8 -3.15 -0.92 13.79
C LEU A 8 -3.65 0.20 12.90
N GLU A 9 -3.42 0.07 11.60
CA GLU A 9 -3.91 1.07 10.67
C GLU A 9 -5.43 1.11 10.63
N LYS A 10 -6.07 -0.05 10.67
CA LYS A 10 -7.53 -0.10 10.69
C LYS A 10 -8.10 0.46 11.98
N ALA A 11 -7.42 0.21 13.09
CA ALA A 11 -7.86 0.75 14.37
C ALA A 11 -7.85 2.27 14.35
N LEU A 12 -6.85 2.85 13.71
CA LEU A 12 -6.80 4.30 13.57
C LEU A 12 -7.96 4.85 12.76
N GLU A 13 -8.36 4.12 11.73
CA GLU A 13 -9.49 4.56 10.91
C GLU A 13 -10.80 4.52 11.69
N ILE A 14 -10.95 3.54 12.56
CA ILE A 14 -12.19 3.37 13.29
C ILE A 14 -12.26 4.26 14.52
N GLU A 15 -11.16 4.35 15.22
CA GLU A 15 -11.12 5.09 16.48
C GLU A 15 -10.70 6.52 16.25
N ASN A 16 -11.51 7.27 15.55
CA ASN A 16 -11.09 8.62 15.23
C ASN A 16 -11.73 9.68 16.09
N ASN A 17 -12.49 9.28 17.09
CA ASN A 17 -13.26 10.26 17.84
C ASN A 17 -12.81 10.48 19.27
N ASP A 18 -11.74 9.83 19.68
CA ASP A 18 -11.31 9.98 21.05
C ASP A 18 -10.34 11.12 21.19
N SER A 19 -9.46 11.08 22.11
CA SER A 19 -8.56 12.19 22.30
C SER A 19 -7.49 12.21 21.20
N GLU A 20 -7.16 13.41 20.74
CA GLU A 20 -6.10 13.56 19.75
C GLU A 20 -4.79 13.01 20.25
N LYS A 21 -4.57 13.09 21.56
CA LYS A 21 -3.33 12.57 22.14
C LYS A 21 -3.23 11.06 21.97
N PHE A 22 -4.36 10.36 22.12
CA PHE A 22 -4.37 8.92 21.90
C PHE A 22 -4.00 8.60 20.46
N ILE A 23 -4.61 9.31 19.53
CA ILE A 23 -4.35 9.10 18.11
C ILE A 23 -2.90 9.42 17.78
N GLU A 24 -2.37 10.51 18.34
CA GLU A 24 -0.97 10.85 18.13
C GLU A 24 -0.04 9.75 18.65
N GLY A 25 -0.39 9.20 19.82
CA GLY A 25 0.43 8.13 20.39
C GLY A 25 0.44 6.90 19.53
N VAL A 26 -0.73 6.51 19.01
CA VAL A 26 -0.81 5.35 18.15
C VAL A 26 -0.06 5.60 16.84
N ASN A 27 -0.23 6.79 16.27
CA ASN A 27 0.49 7.15 15.04
C ASN A 27 1.99 7.10 15.23
N LEU A 28 2.47 7.59 16.36
CA LEU A 28 3.90 7.58 16.65
C LEU A 28 4.41 6.16 16.79
N THR A 29 3.64 5.32 17.48
CA THR A 29 4.00 3.92 17.67
C THR A 29 4.06 3.20 16.32
N LEU A 30 3.08 3.45 15.46
CA LEU A 30 3.05 2.85 14.14
C LEU A 30 4.25 3.30 13.32
N LYS A 31 4.58 4.60 13.40
CA LYS A 31 5.72 5.12 12.67
C LYS A 31 7.02 4.47 13.13
N ARG A 32 7.17 4.30 14.45
CA ARG A 32 8.37 3.65 14.98
C ARG A 32 8.46 2.21 14.54
N LEU A 33 7.32 1.50 14.51
CA LEU A 33 7.31 0.13 14.06
C LEU A 33 7.75 0.05 12.60
N LYS A 34 7.26 0.95 11.76
CA LYS A 34 7.64 0.96 10.35
C LYS A 34 9.13 1.22 10.17
N ILE A 35 9.68 2.15 10.97
CA ILE A 35 11.12 2.43 10.92
C ILE A 35 11.91 1.20 11.34
N THR A 36 11.47 0.52 12.39
CA THR A 36 12.14 -0.69 12.85
C THR A 36 12.14 -1.76 11.76
N LEU A 37 11.00 -1.92 11.08
CA LEU A 37 10.91 -2.90 10.00
C LEU A 37 11.84 -2.53 8.86
N GLU A 38 11.93 -1.24 8.52
CA GLU A 38 12.85 -0.80 7.48
C GLU A 38 14.30 -1.10 7.85
N ASN A 39 14.65 -0.88 9.11
CA ASN A 39 16.00 -1.19 9.56
C ASN A 39 16.32 -2.66 9.47
N GLU A 40 15.30 -3.51 9.53
CA GLU A 40 15.49 -4.95 9.38
C GLU A 40 15.40 -5.39 7.93
N GLY A 41 15.24 -4.46 7.01
CA GLY A 41 15.19 -4.78 5.59
C GLY A 41 13.81 -4.96 5.00
N ILE A 42 12.76 -4.67 5.76
CA ILE A 42 11.39 -4.79 5.29
C ILE A 42 10.91 -3.41 4.87
N VAL A 43 10.64 -3.25 3.58
CA VAL A 43 10.31 -1.96 3.01
C VAL A 43 8.99 -2.04 2.27
N LYS A 44 8.16 -1.02 2.45
CA LYS A 44 6.89 -0.95 1.76
C LYS A 44 7.10 -0.68 0.28
N ILE A 45 6.32 -1.36 -0.56
CA ILE A 45 6.39 -1.17 -2.00
C ILE A 45 5.62 0.10 -2.36
N GLU A 46 6.29 1.02 -3.03
CA GLU A 46 5.65 2.28 -3.45
C GLU A 46 5.03 2.04 -4.81
N ALA A 47 3.72 1.91 -4.85
CA ALA A 47 3.04 1.51 -6.08
C ALA A 47 2.08 2.55 -6.63
N LEU A 48 1.58 3.47 -5.82
CA LEU A 48 0.56 4.40 -6.29
C LEU A 48 1.10 5.26 -7.44
N ASP A 49 0.33 5.34 -8.50
CA ASP A 49 0.68 6.10 -9.72
C ASP A 49 1.87 5.53 -10.48
N ALA A 50 2.40 4.40 -10.06
CA ALA A 50 3.49 3.75 -10.76
C ALA A 50 2.93 2.85 -11.86
N GLU A 51 3.77 2.46 -12.81
CA GLU A 51 3.38 1.48 -13.80
C GLU A 51 3.19 0.14 -13.13
N PHE A 52 2.18 -0.59 -13.59
CA PHE A 52 1.93 -1.91 -13.02
C PHE A 52 3.09 -2.84 -13.33
N ASN A 53 3.57 -3.53 -12.31
CA ASN A 53 4.66 -4.49 -12.46
C ASN A 53 4.27 -5.78 -11.75
N PRO A 54 4.00 -6.86 -12.51
CA PRO A 54 3.53 -8.10 -11.89
C PRO A 54 4.58 -8.79 -11.02
N SER A 55 5.84 -8.34 -11.06
CA SER A 55 6.86 -8.94 -10.22
C SER A 55 6.58 -8.71 -8.74
N PHE A 56 5.93 -7.61 -8.39
CA PHE A 56 5.64 -7.32 -6.98
C PHE A 56 4.26 -6.69 -6.77
N MET A 57 3.42 -6.69 -7.79
CA MET A 57 2.07 -6.16 -7.69
C MET A 57 1.07 -7.19 -8.19
N GLU A 58 -0.12 -7.18 -7.60
CA GLU A 58 -1.21 -8.04 -8.04
C GLU A 58 -2.38 -7.16 -8.37
N ALA A 59 -2.83 -7.17 -9.63
CA ALA A 59 -3.97 -6.37 -10.03
C ALA A 59 -5.24 -7.17 -9.72
N ILE A 60 -6.04 -6.65 -8.79
CA ILE A 60 -7.29 -7.33 -8.46
C ILE A 60 -8.44 -6.79 -9.29
N ALA A 61 -8.25 -5.67 -9.96
CA ALA A 61 -9.26 -5.12 -10.85
C ALA A 61 -8.60 -4.15 -11.82
N ALA A 62 -9.19 -4.01 -12.98
CA ALA A 62 -8.75 -3.02 -13.96
C ALA A 62 -9.96 -2.21 -14.37
N ILE A 63 -9.83 -0.89 -14.35
CA ILE A 63 -10.92 0.00 -14.71
C ILE A 63 -10.42 0.97 -15.78
N PRO A 64 -11.32 1.59 -16.52
CA PRO A 64 -10.90 2.55 -17.55
C PRO A 64 -10.06 3.66 -16.94
N ALA A 65 -9.05 4.10 -17.65
CA ALA A 65 -8.17 5.15 -17.16
C ALA A 65 -8.97 6.44 -17.00
N PRO A 66 -8.94 7.05 -15.81
CA PRO A 66 -9.60 8.32 -15.63
C PRO A 66 -8.93 9.39 -16.47
N GLU A 67 -9.67 10.45 -16.70
CA GLU A 67 -9.13 11.56 -17.48
C GLU A 67 -7.88 12.08 -16.80
N GLY A 68 -6.83 12.28 -17.57
CA GLY A 68 -5.57 12.76 -17.04
C GLY A 68 -4.64 11.68 -16.53
N LYS A 69 -5.07 10.42 -16.60
CA LYS A 69 -4.22 9.32 -16.14
C LYS A 69 -3.79 8.46 -17.30
N ASN A 70 -2.58 7.93 -17.21
CA ASN A 70 -2.08 7.02 -18.22
C ASN A 70 -2.70 5.64 -18.05
N GLN A 71 -2.54 4.83 -19.08
CA GLN A 71 -3.00 3.46 -19.03
C GLN A 71 -1.93 2.59 -18.38
N GLY A 72 -2.38 1.51 -17.74
CA GLY A 72 -1.45 0.55 -17.14
C GLY A 72 -0.78 1.03 -15.88
N VAL A 73 -1.37 2.01 -15.21
CA VAL A 73 -0.79 2.52 -13.98
C VAL A 73 -1.67 2.16 -12.79
N VAL A 74 -1.08 2.18 -11.61
CA VAL A 74 -1.79 1.87 -10.38
C VAL A 74 -2.63 3.08 -9.98
N LEU A 75 -3.92 2.86 -9.89
CA LEU A 75 -4.86 3.92 -9.52
C LEU A 75 -5.16 3.92 -8.02
N GLU A 76 -5.16 2.75 -7.42
CA GLU A 76 -5.52 2.65 -6.02
C GLU A 76 -4.84 1.44 -5.40
N ILE A 77 -4.41 1.57 -4.16
CA ILE A 77 -3.80 0.47 -3.43
C ILE A 77 -4.85 -0.11 -2.50
N ILE A 78 -5.16 -1.38 -2.68
CA ILE A 78 -6.14 -2.06 -1.85
C ILE A 78 -5.48 -2.69 -0.63
N GLU A 79 -4.30 -3.28 -0.82
CA GLU A 79 -3.56 -3.87 0.28
C GLU A 79 -2.09 -3.59 0.05
N GLU A 80 -1.43 -3.02 1.05
CA GLU A 80 -0.01 -2.68 0.92
C GLU A 80 0.84 -3.92 0.77
N GLY A 81 1.92 -3.78 0.01
CA GLY A 81 2.88 -4.86 -0.17
C GLY A 81 4.23 -4.49 0.41
N TYR A 82 5.05 -5.50 0.63
CA TYR A 82 6.33 -5.31 1.31
C TYR A 82 7.40 -6.20 0.71
N MET A 83 8.63 -5.68 0.69
CA MET A 83 9.82 -6.42 0.28
C MET A 83 10.68 -6.68 1.49
N TYR A 84 11.36 -7.83 1.48
CA TYR A 84 12.42 -8.10 2.43
C TYR A 84 13.70 -8.26 1.62
N HIS A 85 14.53 -7.23 1.63
CA HIS A 85 15.70 -7.17 0.76
C HIS A 85 15.24 -7.35 -0.68
N ASP A 86 15.66 -8.44 -1.34
CA ASP A 86 15.30 -8.66 -2.74
C ASP A 86 14.06 -9.53 -2.93
N ARG A 87 13.38 -9.89 -1.86
CA ARG A 87 12.26 -10.82 -1.94
C ARG A 87 10.95 -10.14 -1.64
N VAL A 88 9.92 -10.49 -2.39
CA VAL A 88 8.58 -9.99 -2.12
C VAL A 88 7.98 -10.81 -0.99
N LEU A 89 7.70 -10.16 0.14
CA LEU A 89 7.02 -10.82 1.25
C LEU A 89 5.53 -10.90 0.97
N ARG A 90 4.98 -9.83 0.45
CA ARG A 90 3.57 -9.77 0.12
C ARG A 90 3.42 -8.77 -1.01
N PRO A 91 2.84 -9.17 -2.14
CA PRO A 91 2.67 -8.21 -3.23
C PRO A 91 1.65 -7.15 -2.85
N VAL A 92 1.77 -5.99 -3.45
CA VAL A 92 0.80 -4.94 -3.25
C VAL A 92 -0.40 -5.24 -4.13
N LYS A 93 -1.60 -5.23 -3.55
CA LYS A 93 -2.83 -5.46 -4.30
C LYS A 93 -3.38 -4.13 -4.75
N VAL A 94 -3.62 -4.00 -6.04
CA VAL A 94 -3.90 -2.70 -6.64
C VAL A 94 -5.06 -2.78 -7.62
N ILE A 95 -5.62 -1.62 -7.91
CA ILE A 95 -6.53 -1.43 -9.02
C ILE A 95 -5.77 -0.62 -10.05
N VAL A 96 -5.76 -1.10 -11.29
CA VAL A 96 -4.98 -0.46 -12.34
C VAL A 96 -5.89 0.10 -13.42
N SER A 97 -5.38 1.05 -14.18
CA SER A 97 -6.08 1.53 -15.36
C SER A 97 -5.90 0.51 -16.48
N GLU A 98 -6.97 0.27 -17.22
CA GLU A 98 -6.93 -0.69 -18.31
C GLU A 98 -5.95 -0.24 -19.37
N THR A 99 -5.26 -1.22 -19.96
CA THR A 99 -4.39 -0.94 -21.07
C THR A 99 -5.21 -1.01 -22.35
N SER A 100 -5.07 0.00 -23.17
CA SER A 100 -5.77 -0.01 -24.44
C SER A 100 -5.07 -0.97 -25.38
N ILE A 101 -5.79 -1.89 -25.86
CA ILE A 101 -5.18 -2.79 -26.75
C ILE A 101 -5.69 -2.68 -28.05
N ASP A 102 -6.34 -1.84 -28.33
CA ASP A 102 -6.78 -1.76 -29.53
C ASP A 102 -6.03 -1.52 -30.40
N ASN A 103 -5.87 -1.81 -30.63
CA ASN A 103 -5.38 -1.69 -31.31
C ASN A 103 -5.57 -1.99 -32.06
#